data_fc1c97a438ca4fc92ed290d824fe2303
#
_entry.id   fc1c97a438ca4fc92ed290d824fe2303
#
_cell.length_a   1.000
_cell.length_b   1.000
_cell.length_c   1.000
_cell.angle_alpha   90.00
_cell.angle_beta   90.00
_cell.angle_gamma   90.00
#
_symmetry.space_group_name_H-M   'P 1'
#
loop_
_entity.id
_entity.type
_entity.pdbx_description
1 polymer ?
#
loop_
_entity_poly.entity_id
_entity_poly.type
_entity_poly.pdbx_seq_one_letter_code
_entity_poly.pdbx_strand_id
1 'polypeptide(L)'
;MILLDTHVWLWWAGGVPELSARARAELEGADRIGVCSISCWELAMLVRLGRVELDRDVRSWVALALGDDRVESLPLEPEIAAEAGALDHDLPGDPVDRILYATARALDVPLVTKDRRLRRYDAKSTLW
;
A
#
# COMPACT_ATOMS: atom_id res chain seq x y z
N MET A 1 -11.55 -1.85 -7.47
CA MET A 1 -10.41 -2.11 -6.56
C MET A 1 -9.76 -0.80 -6.17
N ILE A 2 -9.26 -0.74 -4.97
CA ILE A 2 -8.32 0.31 -4.53
C ILE A 2 -7.03 -0.37 -4.04
N LEU A 3 -5.88 0.29 -4.22
CA LEU A 3 -4.58 -0.24 -3.79
C LEU A 3 -4.12 0.49 -2.53
N LEU A 4 -3.56 -0.23 -1.56
CA LEU A 4 -3.09 0.36 -0.32
C LEU A 4 -1.57 0.54 -0.31
N ASP A 5 -1.14 1.73 0.12
CA ASP A 5 0.19 1.97 0.64
C ASP A 5 0.41 1.13 1.90
N THR A 6 1.64 0.73 2.17
CA THR A 6 1.99 -0.14 3.30
C THR A 6 1.49 0.40 4.65
N HIS A 7 1.67 1.69 4.93
CA HIS A 7 1.19 2.29 6.18
C HIS A 7 -0.34 2.33 6.26
N VAL A 8 -1.02 2.58 5.14
CA VAL A 8 -2.48 2.56 5.07
C VAL A 8 -3.02 1.17 5.37
N TRP A 9 -2.40 0.13 4.78
CA TRP A 9 -2.73 -1.25 5.07
C TRP A 9 -2.54 -1.60 6.55
N LEU A 10 -1.39 -1.21 7.13
CA LEU A 10 -1.09 -1.42 8.54
C LEU A 10 -2.15 -0.76 9.44
N TRP A 11 -2.50 0.48 9.18
CA TRP A 11 -3.49 1.21 9.97
C TRP A 11 -4.90 0.65 9.82
N TRP A 12 -5.29 0.31 8.61
CA TRP A 12 -6.60 -0.27 8.36
C TRP A 12 -6.76 -1.65 9.03
N ALA A 13 -5.83 -2.56 8.81
CA ALA A 13 -5.84 -3.89 9.39
C ALA A 13 -5.67 -3.87 10.92
N GLY A 14 -4.91 -2.90 11.44
CA GLY A 14 -4.73 -2.69 12.88
C GLY A 14 -5.87 -1.95 13.56
N GLY A 15 -6.83 -1.42 12.83
CA GLY A 15 -7.98 -0.69 13.38
C GLY A 15 -7.63 0.62 14.06
N VAL A 16 -6.52 1.27 13.69
CA VAL A 16 -6.02 2.50 14.32
C VAL A 16 -6.61 3.77 13.68
N PRO A 17 -6.66 4.92 14.42
CA PRO A 17 -7.38 6.11 13.99
C PRO A 17 -6.64 7.01 12.99
N GLU A 18 -5.45 6.64 12.50
CA GLU A 18 -4.62 7.46 11.62
C GLU A 18 -5.18 7.65 10.21
N LEU A 19 -6.17 6.85 9.80
CA LEU A 19 -6.83 7.01 8.51
C LEU A 19 -7.65 8.29 8.48
N SER A 20 -7.56 9.03 7.36
CA SER A 20 -8.47 10.14 7.12
C SER A 20 -9.92 9.65 6.98
N ALA A 21 -10.88 10.54 7.19
CA ALA A 21 -12.30 10.19 7.02
C ALA A 21 -12.60 9.72 5.59
N ARG A 22 -11.97 10.34 4.59
CA ARG A 22 -12.12 9.96 3.19
C ARG A 22 -11.52 8.57 2.90
N ALA A 23 -10.27 8.33 3.33
CA ALA A 23 -9.64 7.04 3.15
C ALA A 23 -10.45 5.91 3.81
N ARG A 24 -10.98 6.15 5.00
CA ARG A 24 -11.85 5.19 5.70
C ARG A 24 -13.12 4.90 4.91
N ALA A 25 -13.82 5.93 4.44
CA ALA A 25 -15.05 5.78 3.67
C ALA A 25 -14.81 4.99 2.36
N GLU A 26 -13.72 5.28 1.65
CA GLU A 26 -13.34 4.57 0.43
C GLU A 26 -13.01 3.09 0.69
N LEU A 27 -12.31 2.81 1.79
CA LEU A 27 -12.00 1.44 2.23
C LEU A 27 -13.27 0.66 2.62
N GLU A 28 -14.19 1.31 3.33
CA GLU A 28 -15.47 0.70 3.72
C GLU A 28 -16.35 0.39 2.51
N GLY A 29 -16.34 1.26 1.49
CA GLY A 29 -17.12 1.11 0.26
C GLY A 29 -16.46 0.25 -0.82
N ALA A 30 -15.20 -0.14 -0.68
CA ALA A 30 -14.49 -0.89 -1.70
C ALA A 30 -14.88 -2.37 -1.71
N ASP A 31 -15.23 -2.90 -2.88
CA ASP A 31 -15.49 -4.34 -3.07
C ASP A 31 -14.20 -5.15 -3.08
N ARG A 32 -13.10 -4.57 -3.54
CA ARG A 32 -11.78 -5.21 -3.63
C ARG A 32 -10.68 -4.26 -3.16
N ILE A 33 -9.78 -4.79 -2.35
CA ILE A 33 -8.65 -4.06 -1.77
C ILE A 33 -7.36 -4.77 -2.15
N GLY A 34 -6.52 -4.09 -2.93
CA GLY A 34 -5.23 -4.62 -3.34
C GLY A 34 -4.15 -4.34 -2.29
N VAL A 35 -3.39 -5.37 -1.94
CA VAL A 35 -2.18 -5.27 -1.12
C VAL A 35 -1.03 -5.91 -1.88
N CYS A 36 0.00 -5.14 -2.20
CA CYS A 36 1.16 -5.65 -2.91
C CYS A 36 2.03 -6.52 -2.01
N SER A 37 2.60 -7.58 -2.56
CA SER A 37 3.55 -8.45 -1.84
C SER A 37 4.77 -7.68 -1.33
N ILE A 38 5.18 -6.60 -2.01
CA ILE A 38 6.26 -5.73 -1.55
C ILE A 38 5.92 -5.02 -0.22
N SER A 39 4.65 -4.76 0.06
CA SER A 39 4.22 -4.21 1.35
C SER A 39 4.45 -5.20 2.50
N CYS A 40 4.35 -6.49 2.25
CA CYS A 40 4.68 -7.50 3.25
C CYS A 40 6.18 -7.47 3.59
N TRP A 41 7.04 -7.30 2.58
CA TRP A 41 8.48 -7.12 2.80
C TRP A 41 8.79 -5.84 3.58
N GLU A 42 8.20 -4.72 3.18
CA GLU A 42 8.39 -3.44 3.87
C GLU A 42 7.94 -3.51 5.34
N LEU A 43 6.77 -4.09 5.60
CA LEU A 43 6.28 -4.28 6.96
C LEU A 43 7.27 -5.09 7.81
N ALA A 44 7.76 -6.22 7.28
CA ALA A 44 8.74 -7.06 7.97
C ALA A 44 10.04 -6.29 8.25
N MET A 45 10.48 -5.47 7.30
CA MET A 45 11.65 -4.59 7.46
C MET A 45 11.40 -3.54 8.55
N LEU A 46 10.25 -2.88 8.56
CA LEU A 46 9.90 -1.88 9.58
C LEU A 46 9.85 -2.49 10.99
N VAL A 47 9.33 -3.69 11.13
CA VAL A 47 9.34 -4.44 12.40
C VAL A 47 10.78 -4.76 12.82
N ARG A 48 11.61 -5.27 11.92
CA ARG A 48 13.02 -5.59 12.20
C ARG A 48 13.83 -4.34 12.63
N LEU A 49 13.52 -3.19 12.04
CA LEU A 49 14.18 -1.91 12.39
C LEU A 49 13.60 -1.26 13.66
N GLY A 50 12.62 -1.87 14.31
CA GLY A 50 11.98 -1.32 15.50
C GLY A 50 11.09 -0.10 15.26
N ARG A 51 10.70 0.16 14.01
CA ARG A 51 9.84 1.30 13.63
C ARG A 51 8.35 1.00 13.73
N VAL A 52 7.98 -0.27 13.74
CA VAL A 52 6.62 -0.76 13.87
C VAL A 52 6.61 -1.91 14.87
N GLU A 53 5.65 -1.89 15.78
CA GLU A 53 5.35 -3.01 16.67
C GLU A 53 4.02 -3.63 16.28
N LEU A 54 3.98 -4.96 16.25
CA LEU A 54 2.78 -5.73 16.00
C LEU A 54 2.39 -6.53 17.26
N ASP A 55 1.12 -6.89 17.39
CA ASP A 55 0.60 -7.68 18.50
C ASP A 55 0.98 -9.17 18.42
N ARG A 56 1.61 -9.58 17.33
CA ARG A 56 2.04 -10.97 17.04
C ARG A 56 3.23 -10.96 16.09
N ASP A 57 3.81 -12.13 15.78
CA ASP A 57 4.87 -12.23 14.79
C ASP A 57 4.38 -11.77 13.39
N VAL A 58 5.31 -11.28 12.58
CA VAL A 58 4.97 -10.65 11.30
C VAL A 58 4.29 -11.59 10.31
N ARG A 59 4.66 -12.88 10.30
CA ARG A 59 4.05 -13.86 9.39
C ARG A 59 2.60 -14.11 9.73
N SER A 60 2.30 -14.30 11.03
CA SER A 60 0.93 -14.48 11.52
C SER A 60 0.09 -13.23 11.29
N TRP A 61 0.67 -12.05 11.51
CA TRP A 61 -0.02 -10.79 11.26
C TRP A 61 -0.39 -10.62 9.78
N VAL A 62 0.58 -10.87 8.88
CA VAL A 62 0.37 -10.80 7.42
C VAL A 62 -0.72 -11.79 6.98
N ALA A 63 -0.65 -13.04 7.44
CA ALA A 63 -1.65 -14.05 7.08
C ALA A 63 -3.07 -13.63 7.52
N LEU A 64 -3.19 -13.07 8.72
CA LEU A 64 -4.49 -12.58 9.22
C LEU A 64 -4.98 -11.35 8.44
N ALA A 65 -4.10 -10.39 8.19
CA ALA A 65 -4.44 -9.15 7.50
C ALA A 65 -4.77 -9.35 6.00
N LEU A 66 -4.26 -10.42 5.39
CA LEU A 66 -4.62 -10.83 4.02
C LEU A 66 -5.85 -11.74 3.96
N GLY A 67 -6.38 -12.16 5.12
CA GLY A 67 -7.51 -13.10 5.23
C GLY A 67 -8.89 -12.45 5.08
N ASP A 68 -9.01 -11.15 4.93
CA ASP A 68 -10.30 -10.49 4.61
C ASP A 68 -10.71 -10.88 3.18
N ASP A 69 -11.95 -11.28 2.98
CA ASP A 69 -12.48 -11.76 1.70
C ASP A 69 -12.36 -10.72 0.56
N ARG A 70 -12.26 -9.44 0.90
CA ARG A 70 -12.10 -8.35 -0.05
C ARG A 70 -10.63 -8.07 -0.41
N VAL A 71 -9.68 -8.63 0.36
CA VAL A 71 -8.25 -8.39 0.16
C VAL A 71 -7.70 -9.32 -0.90
N GLU A 72 -7.05 -8.72 -1.89
CA GLU A 72 -6.32 -9.43 -2.93
C GLU A 72 -4.83 -9.15 -2.79
N SER A 73 -4.05 -10.19 -2.58
CA SER A 73 -2.59 -10.11 -2.59
C SER A 73 -2.09 -10.02 -4.03
N LEU A 74 -1.38 -8.94 -4.35
CA LEU A 74 -0.87 -8.66 -5.69
C LEU A 74 0.64 -9.00 -5.73
N PRO A 75 1.06 -9.94 -6.59
CA PRO A 75 2.48 -10.24 -6.75
C PRO A 75 3.20 -9.08 -7.44
N LEU A 76 4.53 -8.99 -7.23
CA LEU A 76 5.38 -8.08 -7.99
C LEU A 76 5.72 -8.71 -9.35
N GLU A 77 5.01 -8.29 -10.37
CA GLU A 77 5.24 -8.76 -11.74
C GLU A 77 6.50 -8.13 -12.35
N PRO A 78 7.26 -8.86 -13.18
CA PRO A 78 8.51 -8.35 -13.78
C PRO A 78 8.33 -7.04 -14.56
N GLU A 79 7.27 -6.91 -15.33
CA GLU A 79 6.97 -5.70 -16.10
C GLU A 79 6.73 -4.50 -15.19
N ILE A 80 5.98 -4.68 -14.10
CA ILE A 80 5.72 -3.61 -13.11
C ILE A 80 7.01 -3.23 -12.38
N ALA A 81 7.84 -4.20 -12.03
CA ALA A 81 9.13 -3.94 -11.39
C ALA A 81 10.05 -3.11 -12.30
N ALA A 82 10.13 -3.47 -13.58
CA ALA A 82 10.93 -2.74 -14.57
C ALA A 82 10.38 -1.32 -14.78
N GLU A 83 9.08 -1.16 -14.91
CA GLU A 83 8.43 0.15 -15.04
C GLU A 83 8.67 1.03 -13.82
N ALA A 84 8.52 0.49 -12.61
CA ALA A 84 8.79 1.21 -11.37
C ALA A 84 10.22 1.76 -11.32
N GLY A 85 11.20 0.97 -11.77
CA GLY A 85 12.60 1.39 -11.86
C GLY A 85 12.84 2.47 -12.91
N ALA A 86 12.06 2.47 -14.00
CA ALA A 86 12.19 3.41 -15.11
C ALA A 86 11.37 4.69 -14.94
N LEU A 87 10.50 4.79 -13.94
CA LEU A 87 9.71 6.00 -13.68
C LEU A 87 10.59 7.24 -13.48
N ASP A 88 10.03 8.40 -13.83
CA ASP A 88 10.68 9.69 -13.71
C ASP A 88 11.34 9.85 -12.32
N HIS A 89 12.54 10.44 -12.31
CA HIS A 89 13.24 10.75 -11.06
C HIS A 89 12.51 11.79 -10.21
N ASP A 90 11.60 12.58 -10.79
CA ASP A 90 10.75 13.52 -10.06
C ASP A 90 9.66 12.81 -9.23
N LEU A 91 9.39 11.53 -9.51
CA LEU A 91 8.52 10.73 -8.64
C LEU A 91 9.20 10.58 -7.27
N PRO A 92 8.60 11.13 -6.20
CA PRO A 92 9.18 11.02 -4.86
C PRO A 92 9.05 9.60 -4.32
N GLY A 93 9.83 9.32 -3.29
CA GLY A 93 9.72 8.10 -2.53
C GLY A 93 10.86 7.12 -2.75
N ASP A 94 10.81 6.07 -1.96
CA ASP A 94 11.74 4.97 -2.00
C ASP A 94 11.32 3.91 -3.04
N PRO A 95 12.07 2.82 -3.22
CA PRO A 95 11.71 1.76 -4.16
C PRO A 95 10.32 1.17 -3.94
N VAL A 96 9.86 1.03 -2.71
CA VAL A 96 8.52 0.50 -2.41
C VAL A 96 7.43 1.45 -2.91
N ASP A 97 7.54 2.75 -2.65
CA ASP A 97 6.58 3.75 -3.12
C ASP A 97 6.49 3.75 -4.64
N ARG A 98 7.61 3.62 -5.33
CA ARG A 98 7.66 3.54 -6.80
C ARG A 98 6.95 2.30 -7.34
N ILE A 99 7.15 1.15 -6.68
CA ILE A 99 6.50 -0.12 -7.03
C ILE A 99 4.99 -0.04 -6.79
N LEU A 100 4.57 0.51 -5.66
CA LEU A 100 3.14 0.70 -5.35
C LEU A 100 2.47 1.62 -6.37
N TYR A 101 3.11 2.73 -6.69
CA TYR A 101 2.61 3.67 -7.69
C TYR A 101 2.52 3.03 -9.10
N ALA A 102 3.57 2.33 -9.53
CA ALA A 102 3.57 1.62 -10.82
C ALA A 102 2.47 0.56 -10.88
N THR A 103 2.25 -0.18 -9.79
CA THR A 103 1.17 -1.18 -9.68
C THR A 103 -0.20 -0.53 -9.81
N ALA A 104 -0.44 0.56 -9.09
CA ALA A 104 -1.71 1.30 -9.17
C ALA A 104 -1.99 1.80 -10.58
N ARG A 105 -0.97 2.31 -11.27
CA ARG A 105 -1.06 2.78 -12.66
C ARG A 105 -1.34 1.63 -13.64
N ALA A 106 -0.64 0.51 -13.49
CA ALA A 106 -0.82 -0.66 -14.35
C ALA A 106 -2.23 -1.26 -14.24
N LEU A 107 -2.83 -1.20 -13.05
CA LEU A 107 -4.18 -1.71 -12.78
C LEU A 107 -5.27 -0.65 -13.02
N ASP A 108 -4.89 0.60 -13.28
CA ASP A 108 -5.80 1.74 -13.37
C ASP A 108 -6.72 1.88 -12.14
N VAL A 109 -6.13 1.79 -10.96
CA VAL A 109 -6.82 1.91 -9.67
C VAL A 109 -6.19 3.01 -8.82
N PRO A 110 -6.96 3.66 -7.92
CA PRO A 110 -6.39 4.66 -7.02
C PRO A 110 -5.49 4.02 -5.97
N LEU A 111 -4.38 4.71 -5.67
CA LEU A 111 -3.48 4.39 -4.56
C LEU A 111 -3.91 5.20 -3.33
N VAL A 112 -4.32 4.51 -2.28
CA VAL A 112 -4.62 5.15 -0.98
C VAL A 112 -3.30 5.35 -0.24
N THR A 113 -2.89 6.59 -0.06
CA THR A 113 -1.61 6.94 0.57
C THR A 113 -1.68 8.26 1.33
N LYS A 114 -1.01 8.33 2.48
CA LYS A 114 -0.81 9.57 3.23
C LYS A 114 0.33 10.42 2.68
N ASP A 115 1.20 9.86 1.85
CA ASP A 115 2.38 10.56 1.34
C ASP A 115 1.97 11.80 0.52
N ARG A 116 2.29 12.99 1.06
CA ARG A 116 1.95 14.27 0.42
C ARG A 116 2.70 14.47 -0.89
N ARG A 117 3.88 13.92 -1.03
CA ARG A 117 4.71 14.06 -2.24
C ARG A 117 4.10 13.26 -3.38
N LEU A 118 3.70 12.02 -3.15
CA LEU A 118 2.97 11.20 -4.13
C LEU A 118 1.66 11.87 -4.53
N ARG A 119 0.91 12.38 -3.56
CA ARG A 119 -0.37 13.05 -3.82
C ARG A 119 -0.22 14.36 -4.61
N ARG A 120 0.89 15.08 -4.45
CA ARG A 120 1.20 16.26 -5.26
C ARG A 120 1.66 15.87 -6.66
N TYR A 121 2.42 14.78 -6.77
CA TYR A 121 2.91 14.27 -8.05
C TYR A 121 1.76 13.82 -8.95
N ASP A 122 0.83 13.04 -8.42
CA ASP A 122 -0.34 12.55 -9.15
C ASP A 122 -1.60 12.54 -8.28
N ALA A 123 -2.24 13.69 -8.19
CA ALA A 123 -3.46 13.86 -7.40
C ALA A 123 -4.67 13.09 -7.95
N LYS A 124 -4.64 12.68 -9.22
CA LYS A 124 -5.74 11.95 -9.85
C LYS A 124 -5.72 10.46 -9.52
N SER A 125 -4.51 9.91 -9.37
CA SER A 125 -4.30 8.48 -9.11
C SER A 125 -4.07 8.17 -7.63
N THR A 126 -4.09 9.17 -6.76
CA THR A 126 -3.89 9.02 -5.32
C THR A 126 -5.08 9.52 -4.52
N LEU A 127 -5.25 8.97 -3.32
CA LEU A 127 -6.39 9.25 -2.45
C LEU A 127 -5.95 9.26 -0.98
N TRP A 128 -6.49 10.24 -0.23
CA TRP A 128 -6.33 10.30 1.24
C TRP A 128 -7.49 11.03 1.88
#